data_93004421ecfc21f4d7125e053f930f5d
#
_entry.id   93004421ecfc21f4d7125e053f930f5d
#
_cell.length_a   1.000
_cell.length_b   1.000
_cell.length_c   1.000
_cell.angle_alpha   90.00
_cell.angle_beta   90.00
_cell.angle_gamma   90.00
#
_symmetry.space_group_name_H-M   'P 1'
#
loop_
_entity.id
_entity.type
_entity.pdbx_description
1 polymer ?
#
loop_
_entity_poly.entity_id
_entity_poly.type
_entity_poly.pdbx_seq_one_letter_code
_entity_poly.pdbx_strand_id
1 'polypeptide(L)'
;MMSGSTTRRCFLQRLGLGVVGLGWGGWGQAEEKPIPGFEQTPKTPETSKGWKPVSDRKLRVGIVGYGVCRFGAAFGFQDHPNVEIVAVSDLIPERCQALAKACRCEKTYPSLEELVKDDKIEAVFIATDAPSHAAHAILALRHGKHVACAVPAVFGSLEEAEKLLEAVKGSGLKYAMFETSCFHEDCYAMRQIYQAGGFGRLVYAEGEYYHYCPKPIDSFRGWRVGLPPMWYPTHSTAYYVGVTGGSFTQVSCLGLPSKLEHLQPENNRYKNPFGTEIALLQTSEGGMARMAVSWDTPGYEGEMGRVRGEQGSFYGKYQGLLKELPPLARPPLPPSVAPGGHGGSHGYLMDDFVTAVLADRKPRVDIVQALAMTVPGIVAHQSALKNGECLKIPQYSL
;
A
#
# COMPACT_ATOMS: atom_id res chain seq x y z
N MET A 1 -38.30 -29.78 35.12
CA MET A 1 -37.95 -28.84 36.19
C MET A 1 -36.67 -28.10 35.79
N MET A 2 -36.72 -26.76 35.77
CA MET A 2 -35.64 -25.74 35.74
C MET A 2 -34.71 -25.78 34.50
N SER A 3 -34.90 -24.94 33.45
CA SER A 3 -34.79 -23.46 33.39
C SER A 3 -33.36 -22.97 33.67
N GLY A 4 -32.69 -22.60 32.61
CA GLY A 4 -31.43 -21.88 32.61
C GLY A 4 -31.32 -20.98 31.36
N SER A 5 -31.80 -19.73 31.51
CA SER A 5 -31.81 -18.70 30.48
C SER A 5 -30.43 -18.12 30.28
N THR A 6 -30.00 -18.02 29.03
CA THR A 6 -28.76 -17.28 28.64
C THR A 6 -29.12 -15.92 28.08
N THR A 7 -28.76 -14.89 28.80
CA THR A 7 -29.02 -13.49 28.52
C THR A 7 -28.20 -12.98 27.34
N ARG A 8 -28.86 -12.56 26.28
CA ARG A 8 -28.25 -11.73 25.21
C ARG A 8 -28.13 -10.30 25.70
N ARG A 9 -26.91 -9.76 25.77
CA ARG A 9 -26.67 -8.34 26.00
C ARG A 9 -26.81 -7.58 24.69
N CYS A 10 -27.89 -6.76 24.60
CA CYS A 10 -28.06 -5.74 23.57
C CYS A 10 -27.08 -4.58 23.82
N PHE A 11 -26.42 -4.14 22.76
CA PHE A 11 -25.67 -2.89 22.75
C PHE A 11 -26.62 -1.75 22.36
N LEU A 12 -26.84 -0.84 23.29
CA LEU A 12 -27.71 0.33 23.11
C LEU A 12 -26.97 1.44 22.35
N GLN A 13 -27.56 1.82 21.19
CA GLN A 13 -27.24 3.06 20.48
C GLN A 13 -27.62 4.27 21.32
N ARG A 14 -26.71 5.22 21.50
CA ARG A 14 -27.03 6.58 21.98
C ARG A 14 -27.42 7.46 20.81
N LEU A 15 -28.71 7.77 20.70
CA LEU A 15 -29.24 8.86 19.87
C LEU A 15 -28.94 10.21 20.57
N GLY A 16 -28.15 11.04 19.92
CA GLY A 16 -28.00 12.45 20.28
C GLY A 16 -28.98 13.30 19.46
N LEU A 17 -29.90 13.94 20.14
CA LEU A 17 -30.83 14.96 19.58
C LEU A 17 -30.02 16.25 19.33
N GLY A 18 -29.89 16.66 18.08
CA GLY A 18 -29.34 17.95 17.65
C GLY A 18 -30.45 18.85 17.13
N VAL A 19 -30.49 20.06 17.65
CA VAL A 19 -31.43 21.15 17.41
C VAL A 19 -31.42 21.60 15.95
N VAL A 20 -32.59 21.73 15.35
CA VAL A 20 -32.85 22.30 14.02
C VAL A 20 -32.69 23.81 14.06
N GLY A 21 -31.65 24.36 13.44
CA GLY A 21 -31.54 25.77 13.11
C GLY A 21 -31.79 25.98 11.62
N LEU A 22 -32.86 26.68 11.29
CA LEU A 22 -33.17 27.17 9.94
C LEU A 22 -32.25 28.32 9.57
N GLY A 23 -31.33 28.08 8.63
CA GLY A 23 -30.47 29.11 8.01
C GLY A 23 -30.51 28.98 6.48
N TRP A 24 -30.81 30.07 5.81
CA TRP A 24 -30.99 30.21 4.37
C TRP A 24 -29.69 30.05 3.58
N GLY A 25 -29.75 29.28 2.49
CA GLY A 25 -29.12 29.56 1.21
C GLY A 25 -27.59 29.59 1.14
N GLY A 26 -26.97 28.42 1.02
CA GLY A 26 -25.66 28.25 0.43
C GLY A 26 -25.69 27.02 -0.48
N TRP A 27 -25.21 27.18 -1.71
CA TRP A 27 -25.05 26.08 -2.64
C TRP A 27 -24.11 25.06 -1.99
N GLY A 28 -24.66 23.98 -1.47
CA GLY A 28 -23.90 22.88 -0.86
C GLY A 28 -23.00 22.26 -1.92
N GLN A 29 -21.70 22.37 -1.73
CA GLN A 29 -20.77 21.41 -2.31
C GLN A 29 -21.21 20.04 -1.75
N ALA A 30 -21.62 19.15 -2.64
CA ALA A 30 -21.86 17.75 -2.25
C ALA A 30 -20.59 17.26 -1.58
N GLU A 31 -20.64 16.90 -0.31
CA GLU A 31 -19.52 16.22 0.36
C GLU A 31 -19.27 14.94 -0.44
N GLU A 32 -18.12 14.91 -1.13
CA GLU A 32 -17.64 13.68 -1.76
C GLU A 32 -17.54 12.63 -0.68
N LYS A 33 -18.33 11.56 -0.81
CA LYS A 33 -18.23 10.43 0.12
C LYS A 33 -16.77 9.93 0.12
N PRO A 34 -16.16 9.75 1.28
CA PRO A 34 -14.79 9.25 1.33
C PRO A 34 -14.70 7.90 0.61
N ILE A 35 -13.64 7.72 -0.15
CA ILE A 35 -13.35 6.43 -0.79
C ILE A 35 -13.07 5.44 0.34
N PRO A 36 -13.74 4.26 0.38
CA PRO A 36 -13.49 3.25 1.41
C PRO A 36 -12.00 2.89 1.50
N GLY A 37 -11.47 2.74 2.71
CA GLY A 37 -10.04 2.50 2.97
C GLY A 37 -9.18 3.75 3.06
N PHE A 38 -9.74 4.95 2.76
CA PHE A 38 -9.02 6.22 2.82
C PHE A 38 -9.33 7.05 4.08
N GLU A 39 -9.99 6.42 5.05
CA GLU A 39 -10.28 7.04 6.34
C GLU A 39 -8.98 7.44 7.05
N GLN A 40 -8.96 8.67 7.56
CA GLN A 40 -7.76 9.23 8.18
C GLN A 40 -7.70 8.89 9.68
N THR A 41 -6.61 8.28 10.11
CA THR A 41 -6.29 8.09 11.52
C THR A 41 -5.56 9.32 12.04
N PRO A 42 -6.11 10.05 13.00
CA PRO A 42 -5.48 11.25 13.55
C PRO A 42 -4.26 10.90 14.40
N LYS A 43 -3.36 11.87 14.58
CA LYS A 43 -2.30 11.76 15.55
C LYS A 43 -2.85 11.90 16.97
N THR A 44 -2.25 11.18 17.91
CA THR A 44 -2.48 11.34 19.35
C THR A 44 -1.13 11.58 20.05
N PRO A 45 -1.12 12.07 21.30
CA PRO A 45 0.14 12.21 22.05
C PRO A 45 0.90 10.89 22.17
N GLU A 46 0.19 9.75 22.25
CA GLU A 46 0.76 8.42 22.36
C GLU A 46 1.51 8.00 21.08
N THR A 47 1.05 8.43 19.90
CA THR A 47 1.68 8.05 18.63
C THR A 47 3.10 8.61 18.47
N SER A 48 3.47 9.64 19.22
CA SER A 48 4.81 10.27 19.15
C SER A 48 5.63 10.12 20.42
N LYS A 49 5.10 9.45 21.44
CA LYS A 49 5.80 9.30 22.73
C LYS A 49 7.10 8.52 22.55
N GLY A 50 8.22 9.18 22.86
CA GLY A 50 9.55 8.57 22.79
C GLY A 50 10.22 8.68 21.42
N TRP A 51 9.59 9.31 20.42
CA TRP A 51 10.24 9.56 19.13
C TRP A 51 11.51 10.41 19.30
N LYS A 52 12.54 10.09 18.53
CA LYS A 52 13.79 10.84 18.45
C LYS A 52 14.22 10.95 17.00
N PRO A 53 14.73 12.10 16.54
CA PRO A 53 15.25 12.23 15.19
C PRO A 53 16.49 11.35 14.99
N VAL A 54 16.62 10.76 13.81
CA VAL A 54 17.81 9.98 13.42
C VAL A 54 18.94 10.86 12.89
N SER A 55 18.63 12.12 12.56
CA SER A 55 19.57 13.10 11.99
C SER A 55 19.06 14.52 12.24
N ASP A 56 19.96 15.49 12.29
CA ASP A 56 19.64 16.93 12.29
C ASP A 56 19.41 17.46 10.86
N ARG A 57 19.76 16.67 9.84
CA ARG A 57 19.65 17.04 8.42
C ARG A 57 18.20 16.87 7.94
N LYS A 58 17.80 17.70 6.99
CA LYS A 58 16.57 17.53 6.22
C LYS A 58 16.85 16.85 4.88
N LEU A 59 16.02 15.89 4.50
CA LEU A 59 15.97 15.30 3.18
C LEU A 59 15.15 16.23 2.26
N ARG A 60 15.72 16.62 1.14
CA ARG A 60 15.07 17.49 0.14
C ARG A 60 14.29 16.64 -0.85
N VAL A 61 12.95 16.78 -0.81
CA VAL A 61 12.01 15.89 -1.52
C VAL A 61 11.26 16.65 -2.61
N GLY A 62 11.16 16.03 -3.78
CA GLY A 62 10.20 16.37 -4.83
C GLY A 62 8.97 15.47 -4.76
N ILE A 63 7.77 16.00 -4.93
CA ILE A 63 6.51 15.24 -4.92
C ILE A 63 5.88 15.27 -6.31
N VAL A 64 5.50 14.11 -6.84
CA VAL A 64 4.93 14.00 -8.18
C VAL A 64 3.62 13.21 -8.17
N GLY A 65 2.55 13.86 -8.65
CA GLY A 65 1.22 13.28 -8.80
C GLY A 65 0.25 13.64 -7.69
N TYR A 66 -0.93 14.14 -8.09
CA TYR A 66 -2.04 14.50 -7.19
C TYR A 66 -3.38 14.09 -7.80
N GLY A 67 -3.51 12.78 -8.05
CA GLY A 67 -4.75 12.18 -8.56
C GLY A 67 -5.89 12.20 -7.56
N VAL A 68 -6.96 11.45 -7.84
CA VAL A 68 -8.18 11.38 -7.01
C VAL A 68 -7.89 10.96 -5.57
N CYS A 69 -6.90 10.08 -5.36
CA CYS A 69 -6.48 9.62 -4.04
C CYS A 69 -5.61 10.63 -3.27
N ARG A 70 -5.19 11.73 -3.90
CA ARG A 70 -4.35 12.79 -3.31
C ARG A 70 -3.07 12.30 -2.61
N PHE A 71 -2.55 11.16 -3.04
CA PHE A 71 -1.40 10.50 -2.38
C PHE A 71 -0.16 11.39 -2.30
N GLY A 72 0.07 12.29 -3.26
CA GLY A 72 1.19 13.23 -3.19
C GLY A 72 1.30 13.98 -1.86
N ALA A 73 0.18 14.30 -1.22
CA ALA A 73 0.18 14.97 0.08
C ALA A 73 -0.27 14.07 1.25
N ALA A 74 -1.00 12.98 0.97
CA ALA A 74 -1.66 12.17 2.00
C ALA A 74 -0.67 11.41 2.91
N PHE A 75 0.55 11.13 2.42
CA PHE A 75 1.59 10.46 3.21
C PHE A 75 2.31 11.38 4.20
N GLY A 76 2.08 12.70 4.16
CA GLY A 76 2.53 13.63 5.19
C GLY A 76 4.01 14.02 5.15
N PHE A 77 4.68 13.91 3.99
CA PHE A 77 6.08 14.38 3.83
C PHE A 77 6.26 15.83 4.29
N GLN A 78 5.27 16.69 4.00
CA GLN A 78 5.27 18.11 4.39
C GLN A 78 5.22 18.34 5.91
N ASP A 79 4.91 17.33 6.69
CA ASP A 79 4.78 17.41 8.15
C ASP A 79 5.98 16.77 8.88
N HIS A 80 6.87 16.09 8.16
CA HIS A 80 8.02 15.43 8.78
C HIS A 80 9.15 16.44 9.08
N PRO A 81 9.69 16.47 10.33
CA PRO A 81 10.68 17.46 10.73
C PRO A 81 12.01 17.38 9.94
N ASN A 82 12.35 16.17 9.48
CA ASN A 82 13.54 15.93 8.67
C ASN A 82 13.27 15.96 7.15
N VAL A 83 12.19 16.62 6.70
CA VAL A 83 11.87 16.79 5.28
C VAL A 83 11.77 18.27 4.93
N GLU A 84 12.23 18.59 3.73
CA GLU A 84 11.98 19.85 3.03
C GLU A 84 11.39 19.52 1.66
N ILE A 85 10.15 19.96 1.40
CA ILE A 85 9.57 19.83 0.06
C ILE A 85 10.16 20.93 -0.82
N VAL A 86 11.01 20.55 -1.77
CA VAL A 86 11.70 21.48 -2.67
C VAL A 86 10.83 21.87 -3.84
N ALA A 87 10.09 20.93 -4.42
CA ALA A 87 9.23 21.15 -5.56
C ALA A 87 8.13 20.11 -5.65
N VAL A 88 7.08 20.43 -6.38
CA VAL A 88 5.99 19.52 -6.70
C VAL A 88 5.69 19.51 -8.20
N SER A 89 5.06 18.45 -8.68
CA SER A 89 4.65 18.32 -10.10
C SER A 89 3.38 17.51 -10.25
N ASP A 90 2.52 17.94 -11.15
CA ASP A 90 1.45 17.16 -11.75
C ASP A 90 1.26 17.64 -13.20
N LEU A 91 0.93 16.73 -14.12
CA LEU A 91 0.70 17.07 -15.52
C LEU A 91 -0.53 17.95 -15.73
N ILE A 92 -1.47 17.95 -14.77
CA ILE A 92 -2.68 18.76 -14.80
C ILE A 92 -2.43 20.00 -13.95
N PRO A 93 -2.41 21.22 -14.54
CA PRO A 93 -2.03 22.44 -13.83
C PRO A 93 -2.82 22.70 -12.54
N GLU A 94 -4.13 22.47 -12.56
CA GLU A 94 -5.00 22.66 -11.40
C GLU A 94 -4.64 21.68 -10.25
N ARG A 95 -4.30 20.43 -10.59
CA ARG A 95 -3.82 19.43 -9.63
C ARG A 95 -2.45 19.79 -9.09
N CYS A 96 -1.56 20.31 -9.95
CA CYS A 96 -0.24 20.77 -9.54
C CYS A 96 -0.34 21.93 -8.54
N GLN A 97 -1.20 22.91 -8.78
CA GLN A 97 -1.46 24.01 -7.84
C GLN A 97 -2.05 23.52 -6.51
N ALA A 98 -3.01 22.58 -6.57
CA ALA A 98 -3.60 21.98 -5.38
C ALA A 98 -2.55 21.20 -4.56
N LEU A 99 -1.67 20.46 -5.22
CA LEU A 99 -0.54 19.74 -4.59
C LEU A 99 0.43 20.74 -3.94
N ALA A 100 0.80 21.81 -4.65
CA ALA A 100 1.68 22.86 -4.14
C ALA A 100 1.13 23.47 -2.85
N LYS A 101 -0.15 23.79 -2.84
CA LYS A 101 -0.85 24.29 -1.64
C LYS A 101 -0.85 23.26 -0.50
N ALA A 102 -1.19 21.99 -0.80
CA ALA A 102 -1.24 20.93 0.20
C ALA A 102 0.14 20.63 0.81
N CYS A 103 1.18 20.67 -0.01
CA CYS A 103 2.57 20.45 0.43
C CYS A 103 3.24 21.73 0.98
N ARG A 104 2.58 22.88 0.98
CA ARG A 104 3.15 24.18 1.40
C ARG A 104 4.44 24.51 0.62
N CYS A 105 4.45 24.24 -0.68
CA CYS A 105 5.59 24.39 -1.57
C CYS A 105 5.22 25.36 -2.71
N GLU A 106 6.07 26.35 -2.98
CA GLU A 106 5.83 27.34 -4.04
C GLU A 106 6.36 26.89 -5.40
N LYS A 107 7.41 26.06 -5.42
CA LYS A 107 8.07 25.64 -6.65
C LYS A 107 7.33 24.49 -7.31
N THR A 108 6.94 24.68 -8.57
CA THR A 108 6.26 23.67 -9.37
C THR A 108 7.04 23.35 -10.64
N TYR A 109 6.87 22.14 -11.14
CA TYR A 109 7.36 21.70 -12.46
C TYR A 109 6.21 21.13 -13.29
N PRO A 110 6.25 21.29 -14.63
CA PRO A 110 5.19 20.81 -15.51
C PRO A 110 5.15 19.27 -15.62
N SER A 111 6.25 18.59 -15.28
CA SER A 111 6.34 17.13 -15.34
C SER A 111 7.43 16.58 -14.42
N LEU A 112 7.44 15.25 -14.23
CA LEU A 112 8.52 14.53 -13.53
C LEU A 112 9.87 14.74 -14.23
N GLU A 113 9.88 14.69 -15.56
CA GLU A 113 11.08 14.81 -16.40
C GLU A 113 11.81 16.15 -16.16
N GLU A 114 11.05 17.21 -15.88
CA GLU A 114 11.63 18.51 -15.53
C GLU A 114 12.01 18.57 -14.04
N LEU A 115 11.20 18.00 -13.17
CA LEU A 115 11.45 18.00 -11.73
C LEU A 115 12.76 17.28 -11.36
N VAL A 116 13.04 16.12 -11.98
CA VAL A 116 14.23 15.31 -11.64
C VAL A 116 15.56 15.96 -12.04
N LYS A 117 15.53 16.98 -12.91
CA LYS A 117 16.71 17.76 -13.30
C LYS A 117 17.16 18.76 -12.23
N ASP A 118 16.33 19.02 -11.23
CA ASP A 118 16.66 19.92 -10.13
C ASP A 118 17.67 19.27 -9.17
N ASP A 119 18.89 19.78 -9.14
CA ASP A 119 19.98 19.28 -8.28
C ASP A 119 19.73 19.49 -6.77
N LYS A 120 18.79 20.36 -6.43
CA LYS A 120 18.40 20.53 -5.02
C LYS A 120 17.57 19.36 -4.48
N ILE A 121 16.94 18.56 -5.34
CA ILE A 121 16.13 17.41 -4.95
C ILE A 121 17.05 16.20 -4.74
N GLU A 122 16.92 15.53 -3.60
CA GLU A 122 17.65 14.30 -3.23
C GLU A 122 16.78 13.06 -3.40
N ALA A 123 15.47 13.20 -3.16
CA ALA A 123 14.52 12.10 -3.24
C ALA A 123 13.23 12.54 -3.94
N VAL A 124 12.56 11.60 -4.59
CA VAL A 124 11.28 11.85 -5.25
C VAL A 124 10.23 10.87 -4.71
N PHE A 125 9.06 11.41 -4.32
CA PHE A 125 7.88 10.59 -4.10
C PHE A 125 7.00 10.58 -5.35
N ILE A 126 6.79 9.37 -5.89
CA ILE A 126 6.02 9.12 -7.12
C ILE A 126 4.64 8.61 -6.73
N ALA A 127 3.62 9.46 -6.95
CA ALA A 127 2.20 9.15 -6.74
C ALA A 127 1.39 9.35 -8.03
N THR A 128 1.98 8.95 -9.15
CA THR A 128 1.41 9.03 -10.50
C THR A 128 0.45 7.87 -10.76
N ASP A 129 0.10 7.62 -12.03
CA ASP A 129 -0.67 6.45 -12.43
C ASP A 129 0.18 5.17 -12.37
N ALA A 130 -0.42 4.07 -11.91
CA ALA A 130 0.31 2.81 -11.71
C ALA A 130 1.04 2.29 -12.96
N PRO A 131 0.49 2.40 -14.19
CA PRO A 131 1.21 2.03 -15.41
C PRO A 131 2.53 2.77 -15.66
N SER A 132 2.71 3.94 -15.04
CA SER A 132 3.93 4.76 -15.21
C SER A 132 4.96 4.60 -14.09
N HIS A 133 4.65 3.88 -13.00
CA HIS A 133 5.49 3.80 -11.80
C HIS A 133 6.92 3.34 -12.09
N ALA A 134 7.09 2.22 -12.83
CA ALA A 134 8.42 1.69 -13.14
C ALA A 134 9.26 2.67 -13.97
N ALA A 135 8.66 3.22 -15.03
CA ALA A 135 9.36 4.18 -15.91
C ALA A 135 9.76 5.44 -15.15
N HIS A 136 8.86 5.99 -14.33
CA HIS A 136 9.11 7.18 -13.52
C HIS A 136 10.20 6.93 -12.46
N ALA A 137 10.15 5.76 -11.79
CA ALA A 137 11.17 5.38 -10.80
C ALA A 137 12.55 5.23 -11.45
N ILE A 138 12.64 4.54 -12.59
CA ILE A 138 13.88 4.38 -13.36
C ILE A 138 14.44 5.75 -13.77
N LEU A 139 13.58 6.66 -14.23
CA LEU A 139 14.01 8.00 -14.61
C LEU A 139 14.59 8.77 -13.40
N ALA A 140 13.90 8.77 -12.27
CA ALA A 140 14.36 9.43 -11.05
C ALA A 140 15.71 8.86 -10.56
N LEU A 141 15.87 7.53 -10.55
CA LEU A 141 17.13 6.86 -10.19
C LEU A 141 18.27 7.28 -11.11
N ARG A 142 18.03 7.35 -12.43
CA ARG A 142 19.05 7.80 -13.43
C ARG A 142 19.48 9.24 -13.23
N HIS A 143 18.62 10.07 -12.63
CA HIS A 143 18.94 11.44 -12.25
C HIS A 143 19.49 11.57 -10.82
N GLY A 144 19.93 10.46 -10.21
CA GLY A 144 20.56 10.47 -8.89
C GLY A 144 19.59 10.72 -7.72
N LYS A 145 18.29 10.42 -7.89
CA LYS A 145 17.29 10.65 -6.85
C LYS A 145 16.92 9.33 -6.17
N HIS A 146 16.89 9.31 -4.83
CA HIS A 146 16.22 8.25 -4.08
C HIS A 146 14.74 8.24 -4.43
N VAL A 147 14.09 7.07 -4.41
CA VAL A 147 12.70 6.92 -4.85
C VAL A 147 11.83 6.32 -3.77
N ALA A 148 10.75 7.01 -3.44
CA ALA A 148 9.54 6.44 -2.84
C ALA A 148 8.46 6.37 -3.93
N CYS A 149 7.78 5.23 -4.07
CA CYS A 149 6.79 5.03 -5.13
C CYS A 149 5.51 4.41 -4.55
N ALA A 150 4.35 4.94 -4.94
CA ALA A 150 3.08 4.31 -4.64
C ALA A 150 2.99 2.90 -5.26
N VAL A 151 2.03 2.10 -4.79
CA VAL A 151 1.81 0.73 -5.28
C VAL A 151 1.06 0.69 -6.62
N PRO A 152 1.29 -0.37 -7.39
CA PRO A 152 2.32 -1.39 -7.34
C PRO A 152 3.67 -0.89 -7.93
N ALA A 153 4.77 -1.61 -7.65
CA ALA A 153 6.09 -1.24 -8.19
C ALA A 153 6.15 -1.31 -9.71
N VAL A 154 5.51 -2.31 -10.29
CA VAL A 154 5.38 -2.51 -11.75
C VAL A 154 3.94 -2.90 -12.09
N PHE A 155 3.51 -2.64 -13.32
CA PHE A 155 2.11 -2.82 -13.72
C PHE A 155 1.98 -3.79 -14.90
N GLY A 156 1.66 -5.05 -14.60
CA GLY A 156 1.37 -6.09 -15.60
C GLY A 156 2.56 -6.55 -16.46
N SER A 157 3.78 -6.14 -16.16
CA SER A 157 4.98 -6.43 -16.96
C SER A 157 6.13 -7.00 -16.14
N LEU A 158 6.57 -8.20 -16.48
CA LEU A 158 7.77 -8.81 -15.89
C LEU A 158 9.05 -8.14 -16.39
N GLU A 159 9.09 -7.67 -17.62
CA GLU A 159 10.22 -6.95 -18.20
C GLU A 159 10.47 -5.61 -17.45
N GLU A 160 9.40 -4.91 -17.06
CA GLU A 160 9.55 -3.70 -16.23
C GLU A 160 10.11 -4.01 -14.85
N ALA A 161 9.80 -5.17 -14.26
CA ALA A 161 10.35 -5.61 -13.00
C ALA A 161 11.88 -5.78 -13.08
N GLU A 162 12.37 -6.42 -14.14
CA GLU A 162 13.79 -6.59 -14.41
C GLU A 162 14.50 -5.26 -14.60
N LYS A 163 13.94 -4.38 -15.46
CA LYS A 163 14.49 -3.04 -15.71
C LYS A 163 14.56 -2.17 -14.45
N LEU A 164 13.52 -2.23 -13.61
CA LEU A 164 13.49 -1.46 -12.36
C LEU A 164 14.53 -2.00 -11.37
N LEU A 165 14.65 -3.32 -11.23
CA LEU A 165 15.67 -3.95 -10.39
C LEU A 165 17.08 -3.52 -10.80
N GLU A 166 17.39 -3.61 -12.10
CA GLU A 166 18.70 -3.21 -12.64
C GLU A 166 18.99 -1.72 -12.43
N ALA A 167 17.96 -0.85 -12.56
CA ALA A 167 18.12 0.57 -12.30
C ALA A 167 18.43 0.85 -10.82
N VAL A 168 17.78 0.15 -9.88
CA VAL A 168 18.08 0.27 -8.44
C VAL A 168 19.50 -0.22 -8.14
N LYS A 169 19.89 -1.40 -8.64
CA LYS A 169 21.24 -1.95 -8.50
C LYS A 169 22.32 -0.99 -9.03
N GLY A 170 22.12 -0.50 -10.26
CA GLY A 170 23.10 0.35 -10.93
C GLY A 170 23.24 1.74 -10.30
N SER A 171 22.18 2.25 -9.65
CA SER A 171 22.20 3.56 -9.01
C SER A 171 22.82 3.57 -7.61
N GLY A 172 22.75 2.46 -6.88
CA GLY A 172 23.10 2.40 -5.46
C GLY A 172 22.17 3.22 -4.53
N LEU A 173 21.08 3.75 -5.07
CA LEU A 173 20.13 4.61 -4.36
C LEU A 173 19.06 3.79 -3.64
N LYS A 174 18.37 4.42 -2.70
CA LYS A 174 17.24 3.79 -1.99
C LYS A 174 15.99 3.85 -2.87
N TYR A 175 15.31 2.71 -2.98
CA TYR A 175 13.97 2.58 -3.54
C TYR A 175 13.06 2.00 -2.47
N ALA A 176 11.88 2.58 -2.28
CA ALA A 176 10.84 2.07 -1.41
C ALA A 176 9.49 2.06 -2.13
N MET A 177 8.79 0.92 -2.11
CA MET A 177 7.38 0.87 -2.49
C MET A 177 6.53 1.15 -1.26
N PHE A 178 5.56 2.07 -1.40
CA PHE A 178 4.69 2.49 -0.32
C PHE A 178 3.49 1.55 -0.18
N GLU A 179 3.80 0.29 0.22
CA GLU A 179 2.80 -0.73 0.50
C GLU A 179 2.23 -0.57 1.92
N THR A 180 1.01 -0.11 1.98
CA THR A 180 0.32 0.29 3.21
C THR A 180 0.09 -0.86 4.18
N SER A 181 -0.31 -2.04 3.69
CA SER A 181 -0.59 -3.21 4.53
C SER A 181 0.62 -3.67 5.35
N CYS A 182 1.86 -3.45 4.87
CA CYS A 182 3.07 -3.77 5.61
C CYS A 182 3.21 -3.02 6.94
N PHE A 183 2.50 -1.90 7.07
CA PHE A 183 2.51 -1.03 8.25
C PHE A 183 1.18 -1.02 9.02
N HIS A 184 0.20 -1.85 8.63
CA HIS A 184 -0.96 -2.14 9.47
C HIS A 184 -0.53 -2.78 10.79
N GLU A 185 -1.28 -2.52 11.85
CA GLU A 185 -0.94 -3.01 13.21
C GLU A 185 -0.80 -4.53 13.24
N ASP A 186 -1.72 -5.26 12.63
CA ASP A 186 -1.68 -6.73 12.58
C ASP A 186 -0.47 -7.25 11.79
N CYS A 187 -0.16 -6.66 10.64
CA CYS A 187 1.02 -7.06 9.85
C CYS A 187 2.32 -6.75 10.60
N TYR A 188 2.38 -5.60 11.28
CA TYR A 188 3.51 -5.26 12.13
C TYR A 188 3.64 -6.25 13.29
N ALA A 189 2.56 -6.54 14.00
CA ALA A 189 2.55 -7.49 15.11
C ALA A 189 2.98 -8.90 14.66
N MET A 190 2.41 -9.40 13.56
CA MET A 190 2.81 -10.70 12.98
C MET A 190 4.31 -10.73 12.66
N ARG A 191 4.88 -9.67 12.10
CA ARG A 191 6.30 -9.58 11.81
C ARG A 191 7.16 -9.63 13.07
N GLN A 192 6.80 -8.91 14.14
CA GLN A 192 7.53 -8.96 15.41
C GLN A 192 7.51 -10.37 16.01
N ILE A 193 6.36 -11.02 15.99
CA ILE A 193 6.20 -12.38 16.49
C ILE A 193 6.99 -13.39 15.63
N TYR A 194 6.98 -13.22 14.29
CA TYR A 194 7.76 -14.05 13.38
C TYR A 194 9.27 -13.92 13.67
N GLN A 195 9.78 -12.71 13.81
CA GLN A 195 11.18 -12.44 14.14
C GLN A 195 11.60 -13.01 15.50
N ALA A 196 10.68 -13.07 16.46
CA ALA A 196 10.88 -13.70 17.76
C ALA A 196 10.73 -15.25 17.72
N GLY A 197 10.52 -15.85 16.54
CA GLY A 197 10.35 -17.29 16.38
C GLY A 197 8.98 -17.82 16.79
N GLY A 198 8.01 -16.94 17.11
CA GLY A 198 6.73 -17.35 17.69
C GLY A 198 5.84 -18.20 16.78
N PHE A 199 6.08 -18.19 15.48
CA PHE A 199 5.35 -19.05 14.54
C PHE A 199 6.12 -20.33 14.17
N GLY A 200 7.44 -20.40 14.37
CA GLY A 200 8.29 -21.35 13.69
C GLY A 200 8.25 -21.13 12.17
N ARG A 201 8.37 -22.19 11.37
CA ARG A 201 8.17 -22.12 9.91
C ARG A 201 6.69 -21.84 9.62
N LEU A 202 6.39 -20.90 8.73
CA LEU A 202 5.02 -20.65 8.30
C LEU A 202 4.53 -21.76 7.38
N VAL A 203 3.44 -22.41 7.79
CA VAL A 203 2.75 -23.45 7.03
C VAL A 203 1.71 -22.84 6.10
N TYR A 204 1.05 -21.77 6.56
CA TYR A 204 -0.01 -21.08 5.83
C TYR A 204 0.01 -19.57 6.09
N ALA A 205 -0.16 -18.80 5.02
CA ALA A 205 -0.44 -17.36 5.07
C ALA A 205 -1.68 -17.02 4.24
N GLU A 206 -2.39 -15.98 4.62
CA GLU A 206 -3.56 -15.52 3.91
C GLU A 206 -3.56 -13.99 3.87
N GLY A 207 -3.87 -13.43 2.68
CA GLY A 207 -4.06 -12.01 2.48
C GLY A 207 -5.25 -11.75 1.56
N GLU A 208 -6.00 -10.71 1.86
CA GLU A 208 -7.16 -10.29 1.10
C GLU A 208 -7.13 -8.78 0.88
N TYR A 209 -7.55 -8.36 -0.32
CA TYR A 209 -7.89 -6.99 -0.65
C TYR A 209 -9.21 -6.97 -1.39
N TYR A 210 -10.25 -6.54 -0.70
CA TYR A 210 -11.58 -6.37 -1.25
C TYR A 210 -11.92 -4.89 -1.32
N HIS A 211 -12.21 -4.41 -2.53
CA HIS A 211 -12.55 -3.01 -2.78
C HIS A 211 -13.68 -2.92 -3.80
N TYR A 212 -14.92 -2.84 -3.33
CA TYR A 212 -16.08 -2.83 -4.20
C TYR A 212 -16.19 -1.55 -5.02
N CYS A 213 -15.97 -1.67 -6.32
CA CYS A 213 -16.00 -0.58 -7.28
C CYS A 213 -17.13 -0.79 -8.31
N PRO A 214 -18.40 -0.48 -7.97
CA PRO A 214 -19.52 -0.62 -8.92
C PRO A 214 -19.34 0.27 -10.17
N LYS A 215 -18.54 1.32 -10.03
CA LYS A 215 -18.00 2.15 -11.12
C LYS A 215 -16.49 2.29 -10.91
N PRO A 216 -15.70 2.42 -11.99
CA PRO A 216 -14.27 2.61 -11.83
C PRO A 216 -13.98 3.92 -11.10
N ILE A 217 -13.03 3.91 -10.16
CA ILE A 217 -12.51 5.13 -9.57
C ILE A 217 -11.89 5.97 -10.70
N ASP A 218 -12.22 7.27 -10.73
CA ASP A 218 -11.63 8.19 -11.70
C ASP A 218 -10.10 8.12 -11.67
N SER A 219 -9.50 8.07 -12.84
CA SER A 219 -8.06 7.85 -12.94
C SER A 219 -7.49 8.43 -14.22
N PHE A 220 -6.25 8.88 -14.17
CA PHE A 220 -5.55 9.42 -15.33
C PHE A 220 -5.61 8.44 -16.51
N ARG A 221 -6.14 8.90 -17.65
CA ARG A 221 -6.36 8.08 -18.86
C ARG A 221 -7.16 6.80 -18.61
N GLY A 222 -7.97 6.74 -17.54
CA GLY A 222 -8.84 5.60 -17.24
C GLY A 222 -8.11 4.28 -16.96
N TRP A 223 -6.91 4.30 -16.39
CA TRP A 223 -6.11 3.10 -16.16
C TRP A 223 -6.78 2.08 -15.23
N ARG A 224 -7.72 2.52 -14.39
CA ARG A 224 -8.46 1.62 -13.49
C ARG A 224 -9.64 0.91 -14.15
N VAL A 225 -10.03 1.29 -15.38
CA VAL A 225 -11.12 0.65 -16.10
C VAL A 225 -10.71 -0.75 -16.51
N GLY A 226 -11.36 -1.78 -15.96
CA GLY A 226 -11.06 -3.18 -16.23
C GLY A 226 -9.73 -3.67 -15.66
N LEU A 227 -9.21 -3.01 -14.62
CA LEU A 227 -7.98 -3.40 -13.94
C LEU A 227 -8.03 -4.88 -13.54
N PRO A 228 -7.11 -5.74 -14.01
CA PRO A 228 -7.00 -7.10 -13.52
C PRO A 228 -6.75 -7.11 -12.01
N PRO A 229 -7.54 -7.84 -11.21
CA PRO A 229 -7.40 -7.81 -9.76
C PRO A 229 -5.98 -8.13 -9.30
N MET A 230 -5.38 -9.18 -9.84
CA MET A 230 -4.02 -9.60 -9.48
C MET A 230 -2.89 -8.73 -10.08
N TRP A 231 -3.19 -7.67 -10.86
CA TRP A 231 -2.18 -6.64 -11.16
C TRP A 231 -2.06 -5.60 -10.05
N TYR A 232 -2.91 -5.70 -9.01
CA TYR A 232 -2.85 -4.87 -7.82
C TYR A 232 -2.82 -5.74 -6.54
N PRO A 233 -1.83 -6.68 -6.43
CA PRO A 233 -1.84 -7.75 -5.43
C PRO A 233 -1.24 -7.33 -4.10
N THR A 234 -0.54 -6.19 -4.06
CA THR A 234 0.43 -5.86 -3.01
C THR A 234 -0.21 -5.81 -1.63
N HIS A 235 -1.44 -5.30 -1.53
CA HIS A 235 -2.20 -5.25 -0.28
C HIS A 235 -2.53 -6.64 0.29
N SER A 236 -2.64 -7.66 -0.53
CA SER A 236 -2.84 -9.05 -0.07
C SER A 236 -1.51 -9.76 0.18
N THR A 237 -0.55 -9.66 -0.75
CA THR A 237 0.76 -10.34 -0.66
C THR A 237 1.64 -9.81 0.47
N ALA A 238 1.42 -8.58 0.93
CA ALA A 238 2.09 -7.97 2.07
C ALA A 238 1.98 -8.80 3.37
N TYR A 239 0.89 -9.54 3.56
CA TYR A 239 0.67 -10.35 4.76
C TYR A 239 1.53 -11.63 4.84
N TYR A 240 2.24 -11.97 3.78
CA TYR A 240 3.32 -12.95 3.85
C TYR A 240 4.69 -12.28 3.71
N VAL A 241 4.90 -11.53 2.63
CA VAL A 241 6.20 -10.91 2.32
C VAL A 241 6.59 -9.88 3.38
N GLY A 242 5.66 -9.03 3.80
CA GLY A 242 5.88 -8.02 4.85
C GLY A 242 6.10 -8.60 6.24
N VAL A 243 5.62 -9.82 6.50
CA VAL A 243 5.83 -10.54 7.76
C VAL A 243 7.18 -11.24 7.79
N THR A 244 7.50 -12.02 6.73
CA THR A 244 8.66 -12.93 6.71
C THR A 244 9.89 -12.35 6.04
N GLY A 245 9.72 -11.45 5.08
CA GLY A 245 10.77 -11.05 4.14
C GLY A 245 10.99 -12.06 3.01
N GLY A 246 10.19 -13.13 2.95
CA GLY A 246 10.27 -14.18 1.94
C GLY A 246 9.62 -13.81 0.61
N SER A 247 9.52 -14.78 -0.29
CA SER A 247 8.92 -14.65 -1.63
C SER A 247 7.99 -15.81 -1.94
N PHE A 248 7.31 -15.76 -3.08
CA PHE A 248 6.50 -16.85 -3.61
C PHE A 248 7.21 -17.48 -4.80
N THR A 249 7.15 -18.82 -4.92
CA THR A 249 7.89 -19.58 -5.94
C THR A 249 7.02 -20.10 -7.07
N GLN A 250 5.75 -20.40 -6.78
CA GLN A 250 4.77 -20.90 -7.74
C GLN A 250 3.38 -20.36 -7.42
N VAL A 251 2.51 -20.30 -8.43
CA VAL A 251 1.12 -19.88 -8.27
C VAL A 251 0.18 -20.64 -9.17
N SER A 252 -1.00 -20.97 -8.64
CA SER A 252 -2.19 -21.38 -9.37
C SER A 252 -3.32 -20.41 -9.00
N CYS A 253 -3.95 -19.77 -9.98
CA CYS A 253 -4.96 -18.73 -9.77
C CYS A 253 -6.20 -19.00 -10.62
N LEU A 254 -7.36 -18.77 -10.04
CA LEU A 254 -8.64 -18.79 -10.74
C LEU A 254 -9.26 -17.38 -10.69
N GLY A 255 -9.83 -16.97 -11.81
CA GLY A 255 -10.56 -15.73 -11.95
C GLY A 255 -12.05 -15.96 -12.07
N LEU A 256 -12.84 -15.12 -11.45
CA LEU A 256 -14.30 -15.11 -11.52
C LEU A 256 -14.74 -13.98 -12.46
N PRO A 257 -15.52 -14.29 -13.53
CA PRO A 257 -16.05 -13.27 -14.43
C PRO A 257 -16.94 -12.28 -13.69
N SER A 258 -16.76 -11.00 -13.99
CA SER A 258 -17.56 -9.94 -13.40
C SER A 258 -18.87 -9.72 -14.18
N LYS A 259 -19.88 -9.15 -13.48
CA LYS A 259 -21.11 -8.62 -14.11
C LYS A 259 -21.09 -7.10 -14.27
N LEU A 260 -20.05 -6.42 -13.73
CA LEU A 260 -19.92 -4.98 -13.83
C LEU A 260 -19.46 -4.59 -15.23
N GLU A 261 -20.11 -3.58 -15.81
CA GLU A 261 -19.89 -3.15 -17.19
C GLU A 261 -18.42 -2.80 -17.50
N HIS A 262 -17.76 -2.05 -16.62
CA HIS A 262 -16.39 -1.61 -16.81
C HIS A 262 -15.35 -2.73 -16.63
N LEU A 263 -15.74 -3.89 -16.12
CA LEU A 263 -14.91 -5.10 -16.00
C LEU A 263 -15.16 -6.12 -17.12
N GLN A 264 -16.08 -5.83 -18.07
CA GLN A 264 -16.27 -6.71 -19.23
C GLN A 264 -15.07 -6.58 -20.19
N PRO A 265 -14.59 -7.69 -20.80
CA PRO A 265 -13.39 -7.67 -21.66
C PRO A 265 -13.52 -6.72 -22.86
N GLU A 266 -14.71 -6.58 -23.40
CA GLU A 266 -15.01 -5.67 -24.51
C GLU A 266 -14.93 -4.19 -24.13
N ASN A 267 -15.13 -3.86 -22.85
CA ASN A 267 -15.20 -2.50 -22.35
C ASN A 267 -13.88 -2.02 -21.71
N ASN A 268 -12.84 -2.86 -21.70
CA ASN A 268 -11.58 -2.50 -21.10
C ASN A 268 -10.36 -2.78 -21.97
N ARG A 269 -9.31 -1.97 -21.80
CA ARG A 269 -8.08 -2.07 -22.60
C ARG A 269 -7.24 -3.31 -22.31
N TYR A 270 -7.42 -3.92 -21.14
CA TYR A 270 -6.65 -5.09 -20.69
C TYR A 270 -7.25 -6.39 -21.21
N LYS A 271 -8.47 -6.36 -21.76
CA LYS A 271 -9.24 -7.56 -22.11
C LYS A 271 -9.43 -8.51 -20.93
N ASN A 272 -9.36 -7.95 -19.73
CA ASN A 272 -9.53 -8.69 -18.48
C ASN A 272 -10.99 -9.09 -18.30
N PRO A 273 -11.30 -10.39 -18.13
CA PRO A 273 -12.67 -10.86 -17.88
C PRO A 273 -13.04 -10.95 -16.40
N PHE A 274 -12.09 -10.73 -15.48
CA PHE A 274 -12.26 -11.05 -14.06
C PHE A 274 -12.51 -9.81 -13.20
N GLY A 275 -13.49 -9.92 -12.29
CA GLY A 275 -13.69 -8.95 -11.22
C GLY A 275 -13.05 -9.38 -9.90
N THR A 276 -12.89 -10.70 -9.73
CA THR A 276 -12.25 -11.31 -8.56
C THR A 276 -11.24 -12.36 -9.02
N GLU A 277 -10.06 -12.37 -8.41
CA GLU A 277 -9.04 -13.40 -8.62
C GLU A 277 -8.55 -13.95 -7.28
N ILE A 278 -8.45 -15.29 -7.17
CA ILE A 278 -8.00 -16.00 -5.97
C ILE A 278 -6.86 -16.92 -6.35
N ALA A 279 -5.70 -16.68 -5.74
CA ALA A 279 -4.45 -17.38 -5.99
C ALA A 279 -4.05 -18.28 -4.80
N LEU A 280 -3.60 -19.48 -5.11
CA LEU A 280 -2.84 -20.36 -4.21
C LEU A 280 -1.38 -20.31 -4.61
N LEU A 281 -0.50 -19.98 -3.66
CA LEU A 281 0.92 -19.78 -3.90
C LEU A 281 1.75 -20.69 -3.00
N GLN A 282 2.86 -21.18 -3.51
CA GLN A 282 3.89 -21.81 -2.70
C GLN A 282 4.87 -20.73 -2.21
N THR A 283 5.17 -20.74 -0.91
CA THR A 283 6.11 -19.79 -0.32
C THR A 283 7.55 -20.28 -0.41
N SER A 284 8.51 -19.36 -0.34
CA SER A 284 9.95 -19.70 -0.34
C SER A 284 10.38 -20.54 0.88
N GLU A 285 9.58 -20.56 1.96
CA GLU A 285 9.80 -21.41 3.13
C GLU A 285 9.17 -22.81 3.00
N GLY A 286 8.53 -23.10 1.86
CA GLY A 286 7.87 -24.39 1.60
C GLY A 286 6.47 -24.51 2.19
N GLY A 287 5.88 -23.44 2.69
CA GLY A 287 4.47 -23.34 3.07
C GLY A 287 3.60 -22.94 1.88
N MET A 288 2.32 -22.70 2.16
CA MET A 288 1.32 -22.26 1.18
C MET A 288 0.72 -20.92 1.59
N ALA A 289 0.26 -20.18 0.60
CA ALA A 289 -0.49 -18.95 0.84
C ALA A 289 -1.73 -18.87 -0.05
N ARG A 290 -2.81 -18.25 0.45
CA ARG A 290 -3.97 -17.83 -0.33
C ARG A 290 -4.01 -16.31 -0.39
N MET A 291 -4.03 -15.76 -1.60
CA MET A 291 -4.18 -14.32 -1.82
C MET A 291 -5.42 -14.07 -2.66
N ALA A 292 -6.24 -13.09 -2.26
CA ALA A 292 -7.46 -12.72 -2.96
C ALA A 292 -7.52 -11.22 -3.20
N VAL A 293 -7.97 -10.85 -4.41
CA VAL A 293 -8.24 -9.45 -4.77
C VAL A 293 -9.56 -9.39 -5.51
N SER A 294 -10.42 -8.42 -5.16
CA SER A 294 -11.75 -8.27 -5.74
C SER A 294 -12.17 -6.81 -5.89
N TRP A 295 -12.81 -6.51 -7.04
CA TRP A 295 -13.42 -5.21 -7.35
C TRP A 295 -14.95 -5.26 -7.42
N ASP A 296 -15.56 -6.44 -7.41
CA ASP A 296 -16.97 -6.63 -7.75
C ASP A 296 -17.82 -7.34 -6.67
N THR A 297 -17.26 -7.58 -5.49
CA THR A 297 -17.97 -8.20 -4.37
C THR A 297 -18.25 -7.18 -3.27
N PRO A 298 -19.53 -6.76 -3.06
CA PRO A 298 -19.87 -5.88 -1.96
C PRO A 298 -19.82 -6.64 -0.61
N GLY A 299 -19.53 -5.91 0.45
CA GLY A 299 -19.50 -6.46 1.80
C GLY A 299 -18.42 -5.84 2.66
N TYR A 300 -17.66 -6.66 3.36
CA TYR A 300 -16.46 -6.18 4.06
C TYR A 300 -15.43 -5.72 3.02
N GLU A 301 -14.95 -4.50 3.21
CA GLU A 301 -13.92 -3.91 2.35
C GLU A 301 -12.64 -3.66 3.15
N GLY A 302 -11.52 -3.68 2.45
CA GLY A 302 -10.22 -3.39 3.04
C GLY A 302 -9.20 -4.50 2.85
N GLU A 303 -8.18 -4.40 3.63
CA GLU A 303 -6.99 -5.21 3.60
C GLU A 303 -6.91 -6.02 4.90
N MET A 304 -6.78 -7.32 4.80
CA MET A 304 -6.61 -8.18 5.97
C MET A 304 -5.72 -9.38 5.68
N GLY A 305 -5.13 -9.93 6.73
CA GLY A 305 -4.35 -11.14 6.60
C GLY A 305 -4.14 -11.86 7.93
N ARG A 306 -3.70 -13.10 7.82
CA ARG A 306 -3.44 -14.00 8.94
C ARG A 306 -2.40 -15.03 8.59
N VAL A 307 -1.72 -15.55 9.61
CA VAL A 307 -0.69 -16.57 9.42
C VAL A 307 -0.84 -17.72 10.41
N ARG A 308 -0.37 -18.88 9.99
CA ARG A 308 -0.25 -20.08 10.81
C ARG A 308 1.10 -20.75 10.54
N GLY A 309 1.83 -21.00 11.60
CA GLY A 309 3.09 -21.72 11.58
C GLY A 309 3.06 -22.97 12.46
N GLU A 310 4.19 -23.64 12.57
CA GLU A 310 4.35 -24.86 13.34
C GLU A 310 4.23 -24.64 14.85
N GLN A 311 4.48 -23.41 15.33
CA GLN A 311 4.50 -23.07 16.76
C GLN A 311 3.44 -22.06 17.18
N GLY A 312 2.67 -21.51 16.25
CA GLY A 312 1.64 -20.54 16.57
C GLY A 312 0.90 -20.00 15.36
N SER A 313 -0.11 -19.19 15.62
CA SER A 313 -0.94 -18.53 14.60
C SER A 313 -1.34 -17.14 15.06
N PHE A 314 -1.70 -16.30 14.08
CA PHE A 314 -2.26 -14.97 14.32
C PHE A 314 -3.56 -14.79 13.52
N TYR A 315 -4.66 -14.58 14.25
CA TYR A 315 -6.00 -14.30 13.75
C TYR A 315 -6.57 -13.13 14.57
N GLY A 316 -6.09 -11.91 14.30
CA GLY A 316 -6.33 -10.72 15.12
C GLY A 316 -5.59 -10.71 16.46
N LYS A 317 -5.17 -11.88 16.94
CA LYS A 317 -4.30 -12.06 18.11
C LYS A 317 -3.43 -13.31 17.96
N TYR A 318 -2.29 -13.31 18.63
CA TYR A 318 -1.41 -14.46 18.68
C TYR A 318 -1.98 -15.57 19.57
N GLN A 319 -1.81 -16.82 19.10
CA GLN A 319 -2.02 -18.05 19.85
C GLN A 319 -0.92 -19.03 19.49
N GLY A 320 -0.12 -19.46 20.45
CA GLY A 320 1.00 -20.36 20.18
C GLY A 320 1.88 -20.65 21.37
N LEU A 321 3.07 -21.20 21.10
CA LEU A 321 3.99 -21.69 22.12
C LEU A 321 4.91 -20.60 22.69
N LEU A 322 5.03 -19.43 22.06
CA LEU A 322 5.83 -18.32 22.56
C LEU A 322 5.16 -17.71 23.81
N LYS A 323 5.84 -17.82 24.96
CA LYS A 323 5.27 -17.37 26.24
C LYS A 323 5.34 -15.86 26.44
N GLU A 324 6.42 -15.25 25.98
CA GLU A 324 6.65 -13.81 26.10
C GLU A 324 6.66 -13.18 24.70
N LEU A 325 5.69 -12.33 24.46
CA LEU A 325 5.58 -11.63 23.18
C LEU A 325 6.55 -10.42 23.13
N PRO A 326 7.17 -10.16 21.99
CA PRO A 326 7.90 -8.92 21.77
C PRO A 326 6.94 -7.71 21.81
N PRO A 327 7.44 -6.47 21.86
CA PRO A 327 6.62 -5.29 21.66
C PRO A 327 5.89 -5.34 20.32
N LEU A 328 4.55 -5.30 20.35
CA LEU A 328 3.70 -5.41 19.15
C LEU A 328 3.24 -4.04 18.63
N ALA A 329 3.40 -2.99 19.42
CA ALA A 329 3.06 -1.63 19.00
C ALA A 329 4.06 -1.12 17.95
N ARG A 330 3.54 -0.41 16.94
CA ARG A 330 4.39 0.27 15.95
C ARG A 330 5.31 1.30 16.63
N PRO A 331 6.51 1.61 16.06
CA PRO A 331 7.40 2.61 16.62
C PRO A 331 6.74 3.99 16.64
N PRO A 332 7.18 4.93 17.52
CA PRO A 332 6.60 6.26 17.56
C PRO A 332 6.89 7.05 16.28
N LEU A 333 5.93 7.87 15.86
CA LEU A 333 6.06 8.82 14.76
C LEU A 333 6.56 10.19 15.25
N PRO A 334 7.13 11.02 14.35
CA PRO A 334 7.41 12.42 14.66
C PRO A 334 6.16 13.14 15.19
N PRO A 335 6.29 14.07 16.17
CA PRO A 335 5.13 14.71 16.79
C PRO A 335 4.22 15.49 15.82
N SER A 336 4.75 15.90 14.66
CA SER A 336 4.01 16.60 13.61
C SER A 336 3.30 15.65 12.62
N VAL A 337 3.66 14.36 12.60
CA VAL A 337 3.18 13.39 11.61
C VAL A 337 1.97 12.62 12.15
N ALA A 338 0.90 12.57 11.36
CA ALA A 338 -0.24 11.70 11.65
C ALA A 338 -0.02 10.29 11.08
N PRO A 339 -0.59 9.25 11.70
CA PRO A 339 -0.66 7.91 11.09
C PRO A 339 -1.30 7.95 9.70
N GLY A 340 -2.36 8.73 9.51
CA GLY A 340 -2.96 8.97 8.20
C GLY A 340 -3.93 7.89 7.74
N GLY A 341 -4.06 7.71 6.42
CA GLY A 341 -5.00 6.76 5.82
C GLY A 341 -4.51 5.30 5.79
N HIS A 342 -5.31 4.42 5.17
CA HIS A 342 -5.07 2.97 5.05
C HIS A 342 -4.65 2.35 6.39
N GLY A 343 -5.60 2.29 7.34
CA GLY A 343 -5.34 1.72 8.66
C GLY A 343 -4.26 2.45 9.46
N GLY A 344 -4.05 3.75 9.19
CA GLY A 344 -3.04 4.55 9.87
C GLY A 344 -1.61 4.17 9.49
N SER A 345 -1.35 3.83 8.24
CA SER A 345 -0.03 3.37 7.76
C SER A 345 0.82 4.45 7.08
N HIS A 346 0.19 5.53 6.57
CA HIS A 346 0.85 6.52 5.74
C HIS A 346 2.08 7.17 6.39
N GLY A 347 1.91 7.66 7.62
CA GLY A 347 3.00 8.30 8.36
C GLY A 347 4.17 7.36 8.63
N TYR A 348 3.90 6.09 8.93
CA TYR A 348 4.95 5.08 9.17
C TYR A 348 5.74 4.71 7.91
N LEU A 349 5.07 4.62 6.76
CA LEU A 349 5.72 4.39 5.47
C LEU A 349 6.66 5.53 5.12
N MET A 350 6.17 6.75 5.26
CA MET A 350 6.94 7.95 4.96
C MET A 350 8.13 8.10 5.93
N ASP A 351 7.92 7.90 7.23
CA ASP A 351 8.99 7.95 8.24
C ASP A 351 10.05 6.86 7.99
N ASP A 352 9.64 5.63 7.63
CA ASP A 352 10.58 4.56 7.28
C ASP A 352 11.47 4.94 6.08
N PHE A 353 10.90 5.53 5.02
CA PHE A 353 11.67 5.96 3.86
C PHE A 353 12.63 7.10 4.20
N VAL A 354 12.15 8.14 4.87
CA VAL A 354 12.97 9.31 5.25
C VAL A 354 14.13 8.87 6.14
N THR A 355 13.86 8.07 7.15
CA THR A 355 14.89 7.57 8.07
C THR A 355 15.83 6.57 7.40
N ALA A 356 15.35 5.77 6.44
CA ALA A 356 16.20 4.87 5.65
C ALA A 356 17.23 5.63 4.82
N VAL A 357 16.82 6.72 4.17
CA VAL A 357 17.75 7.56 3.41
C VAL A 357 18.75 8.27 4.34
N LEU A 358 18.26 8.87 5.43
CA LEU A 358 19.09 9.65 6.36
C LEU A 358 20.10 8.79 7.15
N ALA A 359 19.75 7.56 7.48
CA ALA A 359 20.61 6.62 8.21
C ALA A 359 21.35 5.61 7.31
N ASP A 360 21.28 5.78 6.00
CA ASP A 360 21.86 4.88 4.99
C ASP A 360 21.51 3.40 5.20
N ARG A 361 20.28 3.10 5.59
CA ARG A 361 19.77 1.73 5.76
C ARG A 361 18.82 1.34 4.63
N LYS A 362 18.48 0.06 4.51
CA LYS A 362 17.41 -0.41 3.63
C LYS A 362 16.05 0.07 4.12
N PRO A 363 15.18 0.59 3.23
CA PRO A 363 13.75 0.75 3.54
C PRO A 363 13.10 -0.61 3.83
N ARG A 364 12.00 -0.60 4.58
CA ARG A 364 11.26 -1.82 4.91
C ARG A 364 10.76 -2.56 3.68
N VAL A 365 10.24 -1.83 2.70
CA VAL A 365 9.77 -2.39 1.43
C VAL A 365 10.72 -1.91 0.33
N ASP A 366 11.94 -2.45 0.33
CA ASP A 366 12.92 -2.19 -0.72
C ASP A 366 12.52 -2.83 -2.05
N ILE A 367 13.34 -2.70 -3.08
CA ILE A 367 13.02 -3.21 -4.42
C ILE A 367 12.78 -4.73 -4.42
N VAL A 368 13.51 -5.51 -3.63
CA VAL A 368 13.34 -6.98 -3.59
C VAL A 368 11.99 -7.32 -2.97
N GLN A 369 11.63 -6.67 -1.85
CA GLN A 369 10.33 -6.83 -1.21
C GLN A 369 9.18 -6.34 -2.12
N ALA A 370 9.38 -5.20 -2.79
CA ALA A 370 8.41 -4.64 -3.73
C ALA A 370 8.10 -5.60 -4.88
N LEU A 371 9.12 -6.20 -5.48
CA LEU A 371 8.94 -7.18 -6.56
C LEU A 371 8.37 -8.51 -6.03
N ALA A 372 8.78 -8.95 -4.83
CA ALA A 372 8.21 -10.13 -4.18
C ALA A 372 6.71 -9.99 -3.86
N MET A 373 6.22 -8.75 -3.69
CA MET A 373 4.79 -8.46 -3.51
C MET A 373 4.05 -8.26 -4.83
N THR A 374 4.67 -7.67 -5.85
CA THR A 374 4.01 -7.26 -7.10
C THR A 374 4.00 -8.37 -8.15
N VAL A 375 5.15 -8.99 -8.41
CA VAL A 375 5.32 -9.96 -9.50
C VAL A 375 4.46 -11.21 -9.37
N PRO A 376 4.25 -11.77 -8.16
CA PRO A 376 3.35 -12.92 -8.00
C PRO A 376 1.94 -12.70 -8.55
N GLY A 377 1.41 -11.48 -8.45
CA GLY A 377 0.09 -11.16 -8.99
C GLY A 377 0.07 -11.11 -10.52
N ILE A 378 1.12 -10.62 -11.16
CA ILE A 378 1.23 -10.63 -12.62
C ILE A 378 1.18 -12.09 -13.13
N VAL A 379 1.93 -12.99 -12.49
CA VAL A 379 1.95 -14.42 -12.84
C VAL A 379 0.63 -15.09 -12.46
N ALA A 380 -0.01 -14.68 -11.36
CA ALA A 380 -1.32 -15.17 -10.96
C ALA A 380 -2.40 -14.85 -12.00
N HIS A 381 -2.43 -13.62 -12.52
CA HIS A 381 -3.34 -13.26 -13.61
C HIS A 381 -3.09 -14.10 -14.87
N GLN A 382 -1.82 -14.35 -15.23
CA GLN A 382 -1.49 -15.25 -16.36
C GLN A 382 -1.98 -16.68 -16.09
N SER A 383 -1.88 -17.18 -14.86
CA SER A 383 -2.44 -18.48 -14.46
C SER A 383 -3.97 -18.49 -14.59
N ALA A 384 -4.66 -17.43 -14.13
CA ALA A 384 -6.11 -17.34 -14.23
C ALA A 384 -6.61 -17.35 -15.70
N LEU A 385 -5.92 -16.65 -16.60
CA LEU A 385 -6.20 -16.68 -18.03
C LEU A 385 -5.97 -18.08 -18.68
N LYS A 386 -5.25 -18.96 -17.98
CA LYS A 386 -4.98 -20.35 -18.38
C LYS A 386 -5.71 -21.37 -17.49
N ASN A 387 -6.85 -20.99 -16.94
CA ASN A 387 -7.71 -21.85 -16.11
C ASN A 387 -6.99 -22.48 -14.90
N GLY A 388 -6.09 -21.72 -14.26
CA GLY A 388 -5.41 -22.18 -13.04
C GLY A 388 -4.13 -22.98 -13.26
N GLU A 389 -3.54 -22.93 -14.48
CA GLU A 389 -2.23 -23.54 -14.71
C GLU A 389 -1.22 -23.11 -13.67
N CYS A 390 -0.52 -24.07 -13.05
CA CYS A 390 0.51 -23.79 -12.07
C CYS A 390 1.76 -23.21 -12.76
N LEU A 391 2.07 -21.95 -12.44
CA LEU A 391 3.18 -21.21 -13.06
C LEU A 391 4.28 -20.90 -12.03
N LYS A 392 5.54 -20.93 -12.49
CA LYS A 392 6.69 -20.49 -11.69
C LYS A 392 6.75 -18.96 -11.63
N ILE A 393 7.11 -18.46 -10.46
CA ILE A 393 7.28 -17.02 -10.22
C ILE A 393 8.77 -16.68 -10.28
N PRO A 394 9.19 -15.68 -11.09
CA PRO A 394 10.56 -15.20 -11.09
C PRO A 394 11.04 -14.75 -9.70
N GLN A 395 12.30 -15.03 -9.39
CA GLN A 395 12.91 -14.66 -8.11
C GLN A 395 13.90 -13.52 -8.33
N TYR A 396 13.94 -12.55 -7.42
CA TYR A 396 14.75 -11.35 -7.50
C TYR A 396 15.65 -11.21 -6.27
N SER A 397 16.88 -10.74 -6.48
CA SER A 397 17.86 -10.44 -5.43
C SER A 397 18.73 -9.23 -5.82
N LEU A 398 19.22 -8.50 -4.83
CA LEU A 398 20.23 -7.44 -4.98
C LEU A 398 21.63 -8.01 -4.93
#